data_32ab608a300ffe7711a7fa1868b90be6
#
_entry.id   32ab608a300ffe7711a7fa1868b90be6
#
_cell.length_a   1.000
_cell.length_b   1.000
_cell.length_c   1.000
_cell.angle_alpha   90.00
_cell.angle_beta   90.00
_cell.angle_gamma   90.00
#
_symmetry.space_group_name_H-M   'P 1'
#
loop_
_entity.id
_entity.type
_entity.pdbx_description
1 polymer ?
#
loop_
_entity_poly.entity_id
_entity_poly.type
_entity_poly.pdbx_seq_one_letter_code
_entity_poly.pdbx_strand_id
1 'polypeptide(L)'
;MCLNDSIPTMLAYGNDLSYQDIFVEQLKNFFNPGDVVIGISGSGNSANVLNAIEYANKNDGITIGLCGFSGGSLYRIARIPLHVRVDDMQKVEDIHLVIVHIAMRQIMQRLDAANTDSHSG
;
A
#
# COMPACT_ATOMS: atom_id res chain seq x y z
N MET A 1 -7.94 -3.49 4.78
CA MET A 1 -8.51 -2.14 5.00
C MET A 1 -7.90 -1.16 4.02
N CYS A 2 -8.69 -0.30 3.45
CA CYS A 2 -8.24 0.78 2.57
C CYS A 2 -8.39 2.12 3.29
N LEU A 3 -7.31 2.86 3.48
CA LEU A 3 -7.33 4.14 4.20
C LEU A 3 -8.02 5.26 3.42
N ASN A 4 -8.28 5.05 2.14
CA ASN A 4 -8.99 6.00 1.29
C ASN A 4 -10.53 5.88 1.39
N ASP A 5 -11.05 4.88 2.08
CA ASP A 5 -12.49 4.61 2.11
C ASP A 5 -13.29 5.63 2.94
N SER A 6 -12.65 6.31 3.90
CA SER A 6 -13.31 7.29 4.75
C SER A 6 -12.97 8.72 4.31
N ILE A 7 -13.75 9.29 3.42
CA ILE A 7 -13.59 10.67 2.97
C ILE A 7 -13.71 11.68 4.11
N PRO A 8 -14.70 11.59 5.03
CA PRO A 8 -14.78 12.50 6.17
C PRO A 8 -13.53 12.47 7.06
N THR A 9 -12.95 11.30 7.31
CA THR A 9 -11.73 11.16 8.09
C THR A 9 -10.53 11.79 7.39
N MET A 10 -10.39 11.59 6.08
CA MET A 10 -9.34 12.21 5.28
C MET A 10 -9.43 13.73 5.30
N LEU A 11 -10.62 14.28 5.15
CA LEU A 11 -10.84 15.72 5.19
C LEU A 11 -10.55 16.31 6.57
N ALA A 12 -10.93 15.62 7.65
CA ALA A 12 -10.65 16.05 9.01
C ALA A 12 -9.14 16.11 9.27
N TYR A 13 -8.41 15.08 8.96
CA TYR A 13 -6.94 15.07 9.12
C TYR A 13 -6.25 16.08 8.20
N GLY A 14 -6.72 16.25 6.97
CA GLY A 14 -6.18 17.23 6.03
C GLY A 14 -6.37 18.66 6.52
N ASN A 15 -7.47 18.96 7.21
CA ASN A 15 -7.75 20.28 7.76
C ASN A 15 -7.05 20.53 9.09
N ASP A 16 -7.02 19.53 9.98
CA ASP A 16 -6.56 19.68 11.36
C ASP A 16 -5.04 19.48 11.50
N LEU A 17 -4.43 18.67 10.64
CA LEU A 17 -3.00 18.37 10.66
C LEU A 17 -2.33 18.85 9.38
N SER A 18 -2.21 17.97 8.42
CA SER A 18 -1.76 18.31 7.06
C SER A 18 -2.22 17.24 6.08
N TYR A 19 -2.26 17.59 4.81
CA TYR A 19 -2.55 16.63 3.75
C TYR A 19 -1.53 15.48 3.71
N GLN A 20 -0.29 15.75 4.09
CA GLN A 20 0.79 14.75 4.14
C GLN A 20 0.55 13.69 5.23
N ASP A 21 -0.24 13.98 6.23
CA ASP A 21 -0.47 13.10 7.39
C ASP A 21 -1.78 12.31 7.31
N ILE A 22 -2.56 12.46 6.23
CA ILE A 22 -3.89 11.84 6.12
C ILE A 22 -3.86 10.30 6.23
N PHE A 23 -2.82 9.65 5.75
CA PHE A 23 -2.71 8.19 5.82
C PHE A 23 -1.99 7.74 7.08
N VAL A 24 -0.91 8.39 7.46
CA VAL A 24 -0.13 7.97 8.63
C VAL A 24 -0.94 8.09 9.92
N GLU A 25 -1.75 9.12 10.07
CA GLU A 25 -2.58 9.29 11.27
C GLU A 25 -3.70 8.25 11.36
N GLN A 26 -4.30 7.88 10.22
CA GLN A 26 -5.25 6.77 10.18
C GLN A 26 -4.56 5.45 10.52
N LEU A 27 -3.37 5.23 9.96
CA LEU A 27 -2.61 4.00 10.17
C LEU A 27 -2.28 3.78 11.64
N LYS A 28 -1.91 4.84 12.37
CA LYS A 28 -1.62 4.77 13.82
C LYS A 28 -2.76 4.18 14.65
N ASN A 29 -4.01 4.32 14.20
CA ASN A 29 -5.18 3.81 14.92
C ASN A 29 -5.39 2.30 14.76
N PHE A 30 -4.89 1.70 13.68
CA PHE A 30 -5.22 0.32 13.31
C PHE A 30 -3.99 -0.59 13.17
N PHE A 31 -2.81 0.00 13.02
CA PHE A 31 -1.60 -0.74 12.69
C PHE A 31 -1.08 -1.53 13.90
N ASN A 32 -0.72 -2.78 13.63
CA ASN A 32 0.01 -3.66 14.56
C ASN A 32 1.31 -4.15 13.93
N PRO A 33 2.38 -4.36 14.71
CA PRO A 33 3.61 -4.97 14.19
C PRO A 33 3.32 -6.27 13.43
N GLY A 34 3.97 -6.45 12.29
CA GLY A 34 3.73 -7.58 11.40
C GLY A 34 2.66 -7.35 10.34
N ASP A 35 1.89 -6.27 10.43
CA ASP A 35 0.91 -5.92 9.40
C ASP A 35 1.59 -5.60 8.07
N VAL A 36 0.89 -5.88 6.99
CA VAL A 36 1.30 -5.54 5.62
C VAL A 36 0.67 -4.20 5.23
N VAL A 37 1.51 -3.27 4.82
CA VAL A 37 1.07 -1.95 4.33
C VAL A 37 1.48 -1.79 2.89
N ILE A 38 0.50 -1.56 2.02
CA ILE A 38 0.71 -1.36 0.59
C ILE A 38 0.53 0.12 0.27
N GLY A 39 1.59 0.76 -0.19
CA GLY A 39 1.56 2.12 -0.69
C GLY A 39 1.59 2.15 -2.21
N ILE A 40 0.72 2.95 -2.81
CA ILE A 40 0.64 3.11 -4.26
C ILE A 40 0.87 4.58 -4.61
N SER A 41 1.93 4.86 -5.33
CA SER A 41 2.25 6.19 -5.84
C SER A 41 2.90 6.07 -7.20
N GLY A 42 2.24 6.56 -8.25
CA GLY A 42 2.77 6.48 -9.62
C GLY A 42 4.14 7.12 -9.74
N SER A 43 4.34 8.30 -9.18
CA SER A 43 5.63 8.98 -9.15
C SER A 43 6.62 8.38 -8.14
N GLY A 44 6.10 7.69 -7.13
CA GLY A 44 6.88 7.22 -5.98
C GLY A 44 7.28 8.33 -5.00
N ASN A 45 6.71 9.51 -5.11
CA ASN A 45 7.10 10.70 -4.33
C ASN A 45 5.94 11.36 -3.58
N SER A 46 4.77 10.74 -3.53
CA SER A 46 3.63 11.28 -2.78
C SER A 46 3.92 11.27 -1.27
N ALA A 47 4.04 12.44 -0.67
CA ALA A 47 4.47 12.60 0.73
C ALA A 47 3.57 11.85 1.72
N ASN A 48 2.25 11.85 1.50
CA ASN A 48 1.29 11.13 2.34
C ASN A 48 1.52 9.61 2.32
N VAL A 49 1.82 9.05 1.15
CA VAL A 49 2.13 7.62 1.01
C VAL A 49 3.49 7.31 1.66
N LEU A 50 4.50 8.13 1.41
CA LEU A 50 5.83 7.94 1.98
C LEU A 50 5.81 7.97 3.51
N ASN A 51 5.08 8.90 4.11
CA ASN A 51 4.95 8.99 5.57
C ASN A 51 4.33 7.72 6.17
N ALA A 52 3.31 7.17 5.53
CA ALA A 52 2.68 5.92 5.98
C ALA A 52 3.65 4.73 5.87
N ILE A 53 4.37 4.62 4.77
CA ILE A 53 5.36 3.55 4.57
C ILE A 53 6.50 3.67 5.58
N GLU A 54 7.02 4.87 5.82
CA GLU A 54 8.07 5.08 6.83
C GLU A 54 7.61 4.70 8.23
N TYR A 55 6.39 5.08 8.59
CA TYR A 55 5.81 4.70 9.89
C TYR A 55 5.73 3.17 10.03
N ALA A 56 5.23 2.47 9.02
CA ALA A 56 5.15 1.03 9.04
C ALA A 56 6.53 0.37 9.13
N ASN A 57 7.52 0.87 8.40
CA ASN A 57 8.89 0.38 8.47
C ASN A 57 9.48 0.52 9.88
N LYS A 58 9.22 1.64 10.55
CA LYS A 58 9.74 1.90 11.92
C LYS A 58 9.06 1.07 12.99
N ASN A 59 7.88 0.52 12.71
CA ASN A 59 7.06 -0.21 13.67
C ASN A 59 6.88 -1.69 13.30
N ASP A 60 7.88 -2.27 12.65
CA ASP A 60 7.95 -3.68 12.29
C ASP A 60 6.86 -4.15 11.33
N GLY A 61 6.41 -3.27 10.47
CA GLY A 61 5.50 -3.61 9.37
C GLY A 61 6.23 -4.21 8.17
N ILE A 62 5.48 -4.86 7.31
CA ILE A 62 5.94 -5.33 6.01
C ILE A 62 5.38 -4.37 4.96
N THR A 63 6.26 -3.64 4.27
CA THR A 63 5.83 -2.62 3.32
C THR A 63 6.02 -3.07 1.89
N ILE A 64 4.99 -2.83 1.07
CA ILE A 64 5.00 -3.07 -0.37
C ILE A 64 4.73 -1.73 -1.05
N GLY A 65 5.59 -1.32 -1.96
CA GLY A 65 5.44 -0.06 -2.68
C GLY A 65 5.23 -0.27 -4.17
N LEU A 66 4.08 0.15 -4.69
CA LEU A 66 3.82 0.15 -6.13
C LEU A 66 4.13 1.55 -6.68
N CYS A 67 5.11 1.63 -7.58
CA CYS A 67 5.58 2.87 -8.16
C CYS A 67 5.78 2.76 -9.67
N GLY A 68 6.03 3.88 -10.30
CA GLY A 68 6.28 3.97 -11.74
C GLY A 68 7.45 4.91 -12.04
N PHE A 69 7.59 5.34 -13.25
CA PHE A 69 8.64 6.26 -13.69
C PHE A 69 10.03 5.80 -13.21
N SER A 70 10.73 6.65 -12.47
CA SER A 70 12.02 6.31 -11.88
C SER A 70 11.93 5.53 -10.56
N GLY A 71 10.73 5.32 -10.05
CA GLY A 71 10.47 4.68 -8.76
C GLY A 71 10.36 5.64 -7.58
N GLY A 72 11.01 6.79 -7.65
CA GLY A 72 11.01 7.81 -6.59
C GLY A 72 11.53 7.29 -5.26
N SER A 73 11.15 7.97 -4.19
CA SER A 73 11.54 7.58 -2.83
C SER A 73 10.85 6.28 -2.38
N LEU A 74 9.65 6.00 -2.87
CA LEU A 74 8.92 4.78 -2.52
C LEU A 74 9.70 3.52 -2.91
N TYR A 75 10.33 3.53 -4.08
CA TYR A 75 11.17 2.43 -4.53
C TYR A 75 12.32 2.14 -3.55
N ARG A 76 12.88 3.17 -2.95
CA ARG A 76 14.01 3.04 -2.04
C ARG A 76 13.61 2.62 -0.63
N ILE A 77 12.46 3.09 -0.12
CA ILE A 77 12.08 2.89 1.28
C ILE A 77 11.16 1.67 1.50
N ALA A 78 10.36 1.27 0.52
CA ALA A 78 9.53 0.07 0.66
C ALA A 78 10.41 -1.18 0.74
N ARG A 79 10.05 -2.10 1.63
CA ARG A 79 10.78 -3.37 1.78
C ARG A 79 10.62 -4.25 0.54
N ILE A 80 9.46 -4.20 -0.09
CA ILE A 80 9.15 -4.93 -1.33
C ILE A 80 8.66 -3.90 -2.35
N PRO A 81 9.56 -3.33 -3.18
CA PRO A 81 9.13 -2.42 -4.23
C PRO A 81 8.68 -3.19 -5.48
N LEU A 82 7.58 -2.78 -6.06
CA LEU A 82 7.09 -3.25 -7.35
C LEU A 82 7.12 -2.05 -8.32
N HIS A 83 8.14 -2.01 -9.15
CA HIS A 83 8.44 -0.86 -9.99
C HIS A 83 8.05 -1.10 -11.44
N VAL A 84 7.11 -0.30 -11.92
CA VAL A 84 6.73 -0.26 -13.34
C VAL A 84 7.55 0.82 -14.02
N ARG A 85 8.55 0.42 -14.78
CA ARG A 85 9.50 1.34 -15.46
C ARG A 85 8.92 1.90 -16.74
N VAL A 86 7.89 2.71 -16.62
CA VAL A 86 7.20 3.38 -17.73
C VAL A 86 6.96 4.83 -17.35
N ASP A 87 7.24 5.75 -18.26
CA ASP A 87 7.07 7.19 -18.06
C ASP A 87 5.70 7.68 -18.59
N ASP A 88 4.65 6.95 -18.26
CA ASP A 88 3.29 7.23 -18.64
C ASP A 88 2.37 6.86 -17.48
N MET A 89 1.76 7.87 -16.84
CA MET A 89 0.98 7.67 -15.63
C MET A 89 -0.20 6.71 -15.84
N GLN A 90 -0.89 6.81 -16.97
CA GLN A 90 -2.04 5.95 -17.25
C GLN A 90 -1.61 4.48 -17.37
N LYS A 91 -0.51 4.20 -18.04
CA LYS A 91 0.03 2.84 -18.16
C LYS A 91 0.51 2.31 -16.82
N VAL A 92 1.16 3.16 -16.01
CA VAL A 92 1.59 2.80 -14.66
C VAL A 92 0.38 2.39 -13.82
N GLU A 93 -0.67 3.17 -13.82
CA GLU A 93 -1.89 2.89 -13.06
C GLU A 93 -2.59 1.61 -13.53
N ASP A 94 -2.67 1.41 -14.85
CA ASP A 94 -3.25 0.19 -15.43
C ASP A 94 -2.46 -1.06 -15.01
N ILE A 95 -1.14 -0.99 -15.03
CA ILE A 95 -0.29 -2.12 -14.61
C ILE A 95 -0.39 -2.35 -13.11
N HIS A 96 -0.43 -1.30 -12.28
CA HIS A 96 -0.66 -1.43 -10.84
C HIS A 96 -1.97 -2.17 -10.55
N LEU A 97 -3.03 -1.85 -11.29
CA LEU A 97 -4.32 -2.54 -11.15
C LEU A 97 -4.21 -4.03 -11.49
N VAL A 98 -3.50 -4.37 -12.55
CA VAL A 98 -3.24 -5.77 -12.94
C VAL A 98 -2.46 -6.50 -11.83
N ILE A 99 -1.44 -5.86 -11.26
CA ILE A 99 -0.67 -6.44 -10.15
C ILE A 99 -1.56 -6.74 -8.96
N VAL A 100 -2.44 -5.81 -8.58
CA VAL A 100 -3.38 -6.00 -7.47
C VAL A 100 -4.33 -7.15 -7.76
N HIS A 101 -4.85 -7.28 -8.97
CA HIS A 101 -5.74 -8.38 -9.35
C HIS A 101 -5.02 -9.73 -9.29
N ILE A 102 -3.76 -9.80 -9.73
CA ILE A 102 -2.95 -11.03 -9.64
C ILE A 102 -2.72 -11.42 -8.18
N ALA A 103 -2.37 -10.45 -7.34
CA ALA A 103 -2.15 -10.69 -5.91
C ALA A 103 -3.42 -11.21 -5.23
N MET A 104 -4.56 -10.60 -5.50
CA MET A 104 -5.84 -11.05 -4.95
C MET A 104 -6.19 -12.48 -5.37
N ARG A 105 -5.99 -12.81 -6.65
CA ARG A 105 -6.23 -14.16 -7.16
C ARG A 105 -5.35 -15.18 -6.46
N GLN A 106 -4.08 -14.89 -6.27
CA GLN A 106 -3.14 -15.76 -5.56
C GLN A 106 -3.53 -15.96 -4.10
N ILE A 107 -3.94 -14.91 -3.41
CA ILE A 107 -4.39 -14.99 -2.02
C ILE A 107 -5.63 -15.90 -1.93
N MET A 108 -6.62 -15.70 -2.79
CA MET A 108 -7.84 -16.51 -2.81
C MET A 108 -7.53 -18.00 -3.05
N GLN A 109 -6.67 -18.30 -4.01
CA GLN A 109 -6.27 -19.69 -4.30
C GLN A 109 -5.59 -20.34 -3.08
N ARG A 110 -4.74 -19.61 -2.36
CA ARG A 110 -4.08 -20.12 -1.15
C ARG A 110 -5.06 -20.34 0.00
N LEU A 111 -6.03 -19.44 0.17
CA LEU A 111 -7.07 -19.60 1.18
C LEU A 111 -7.98 -20.79 0.87
N ASP A 112 -8.36 -21.00 -0.37
CA ASP A 112 -9.16 -22.14 -0.79
C ASP A 112 -8.41 -23.46 -0.56
N ALA A 113 -7.13 -23.52 -0.90
CA ALA A 113 -6.30 -24.69 -0.65
C ALA A 113 -6.17 -25.00 0.85
N ALA A 114 -5.97 -23.96 1.67
CA ALA A 114 -5.89 -24.11 3.14
C ALA A 114 -7.22 -24.63 3.72
N ASN A 115 -8.36 -24.12 3.23
CA ASN A 115 -9.68 -24.58 3.66
C ASN A 115 -9.94 -26.05 3.26
N THR A 116 -9.50 -26.44 2.08
CA THR A 116 -9.62 -27.83 1.60
C THR A 116 -8.75 -28.76 2.47
N ASP A 117 -7.52 -28.38 2.79
CA ASP A 117 -6.62 -29.16 3.64
C ASP A 117 -7.16 -29.31 5.06
N SER A 118 -7.81 -28.29 5.61
CA SER A 118 -8.41 -28.34 6.94
C SER A 118 -9.64 -29.25 7.01
N HIS A 119 -10.30 -29.56 5.88
CA HIS A 119 -11.44 -30.45 5.81
C HIS A 119 -11.08 -31.89 5.46
N SER A 120 -9.88 -32.15 4.99
CA SER A 120 -9.39 -33.47 4.61
C SER A 120 -8.70 -34.23 5.75
N GLY A 121 -8.53 -33.55 6.86
CA GLY A 121 -7.96 -34.13 8.09
C GLY A 121 -9.04 -34.47 9.09
#